data_aafc416e2df75f8ed14bc47fd1a810ae
#
_entry.id   aafc416e2df75f8ed14bc47fd1a810ae
#
_cell.length_a   1.000
_cell.length_b   1.000
_cell.length_c   1.000
_cell.angle_alpha   90.00
_cell.angle_beta   90.00
_cell.angle_gamma   90.00
#
_symmetry.space_group_name_H-M   'P 1'
#
loop_
_entity.id
_entity.type
_entity.pdbx_description
1 polymer ?
#
loop_
_entity_poly.entity_id
_entity_poly.type
_entity_poly.pdbx_seq_one_letter_code
_entity_poly.pdbx_strand_id
1 'polypeptide(L)'
;SRIKSPVITTGNELVKEQISDFTKQLDIDELYSYIADVKKSTEEIIRDLSYGDLKIKVPYERKENLRSLGVVSDDENAVWLIDYWCKKDVRGLIQMPFSRHWIMHIEACQRIKNKLK
;
A
#
# COMPACT_ATOMS: atom_id res chain seq x y z
N SER A 1 13.91 -6.30 5.73
CA SER A 1 14.60 -5.00 5.90
C SER A 1 13.61 -3.93 6.32
N ARG A 2 14.04 -2.97 7.12
CA ARG A 2 13.23 -1.80 7.46
C ARG A 2 13.76 -0.63 6.64
N ILE A 3 12.95 -0.16 5.71
CA ILE A 3 13.27 1.07 5.00
C ILE A 3 13.30 2.24 6.00
N LYS A 4 14.36 3.04 5.97
CA LYS A 4 14.42 4.30 6.71
C LYS A 4 13.59 5.33 5.94
N SER A 5 12.34 5.47 6.33
CA SER A 5 11.42 6.40 5.68
C SER A 5 11.02 7.50 6.67
N PRO A 6 11.01 8.77 6.27
CA PRO A 6 10.46 9.86 7.07
C PRO A 6 8.93 9.76 7.19
N VAL A 7 8.28 8.94 6.35
CA VAL A 7 6.84 8.69 6.37
C VAL A 7 6.61 7.23 6.76
N ILE A 8 5.86 7.01 7.83
CA ILE A 8 5.52 5.67 8.36
C ILE A 8 4.10 5.24 8.03
N THR A 9 3.31 6.15 7.48
CA THR A 9 1.94 5.95 7.03
C THR A 9 1.89 5.51 5.58
N THR A 10 0.68 5.34 5.04
CA THR A 10 0.46 5.03 3.62
C THR A 10 0.81 6.20 2.68
N GLY A 11 1.02 7.39 3.22
CA GLY A 11 1.36 8.58 2.44
C GLY A 11 0.20 9.23 1.68
N ASN A 12 -1.03 8.76 1.89
CA ASN A 12 -2.20 9.33 1.20
C ASN A 12 -2.53 10.75 1.62
N GLU A 13 -2.07 11.16 2.81
CA GLU A 13 -2.19 12.51 3.36
C GLU A 13 -1.18 13.50 2.79
N LEU A 14 -0.14 13.04 2.11
CA LEU A 14 0.94 13.90 1.64
C LEU A 14 0.49 14.85 0.54
N VAL A 15 0.82 16.12 0.70
CA VAL A 15 0.65 17.16 -0.32
C VAL A 15 1.91 17.33 -1.18
N LYS A 16 1.80 18.09 -2.25
CA LYS A 16 2.80 18.20 -3.32
C LYS A 16 4.24 18.46 -2.82
N GLU A 17 4.42 19.41 -1.91
CA GLU A 17 5.72 19.76 -1.34
C GLU A 17 6.29 18.62 -0.49
N GLN A 18 5.45 18.00 0.34
CA GLN A 18 5.81 16.86 1.18
C GLN A 18 6.22 15.63 0.36
N ILE A 19 5.56 15.38 -0.79
CA ILE A 19 5.92 14.31 -1.72
C ILE A 19 7.32 14.58 -2.30
N SER A 20 7.60 15.82 -2.68
CA SER A 20 8.92 16.21 -3.21
C SER A 20 10.03 16.00 -2.17
N ASP A 21 9.80 16.42 -0.93
CA ASP A 21 10.78 16.28 0.15
C ASP A 21 10.98 14.83 0.57
N PHE A 22 9.91 14.05 0.61
CA PHE A 22 9.98 12.60 0.81
C PHE A 22 10.85 11.94 -0.27
N THR A 23 10.63 12.29 -1.54
CA THR A 23 11.37 11.71 -2.67
C THR A 23 12.86 12.01 -2.60
N LYS A 24 13.26 13.21 -2.16
CA LYS A 24 14.67 13.60 -2.00
C LYS A 24 15.39 12.82 -0.89
N GLN A 25 14.65 12.36 0.12
CA GLN A 25 15.18 11.64 1.27
C GLN A 25 15.18 10.12 1.09
N LEU A 26 14.54 9.63 0.03
CA LEU A 26 14.36 8.21 -0.21
C LEU A 26 15.64 7.58 -0.74
N ASP A 27 16.13 6.55 -0.04
CA ASP A 27 17.18 5.69 -0.54
C ASP A 27 16.59 4.67 -1.52
N ILE A 28 17.06 4.71 -2.77
CA ILE A 28 16.52 3.87 -3.85
C ILE A 28 16.90 2.40 -3.64
N ASP A 29 18.08 2.08 -3.14
CA ASP A 29 18.52 0.71 -2.91
C ASP A 29 17.73 0.08 -1.74
N GLU A 30 17.49 0.85 -0.67
CA GLU A 30 16.60 0.43 0.42
C GLU A 30 15.18 0.20 -0.09
N LEU A 31 14.66 1.05 -1.00
CA LEU A 31 13.34 0.89 -1.59
C LEU A 31 13.24 -0.42 -2.40
N TYR A 32 14.23 -0.73 -3.23
CA TYR A 32 14.23 -1.98 -4.00
C TYR A 32 14.31 -3.21 -3.09
N SER A 33 15.14 -3.16 -2.04
CA SER A 33 15.21 -4.21 -1.03
C SER A 33 13.85 -4.42 -0.33
N TYR A 34 13.20 -3.34 0.07
CA TYR A 34 11.87 -3.39 0.66
C TYR A 34 10.83 -4.01 -0.29
N ILE A 35 10.82 -3.61 -1.56
CA ILE A 35 9.93 -4.17 -2.59
C ILE A 35 10.14 -5.68 -2.73
N ALA A 36 11.39 -6.14 -2.73
CA ALA A 36 11.73 -7.57 -2.82
C ALA A 36 11.19 -8.35 -1.60
N ASP A 37 11.35 -7.82 -0.39
CA ASP A 37 10.84 -8.44 0.84
C ASP A 37 9.30 -8.50 0.83
N VAL A 38 8.63 -7.41 0.44
CA VAL A 38 7.16 -7.38 0.33
C VAL A 38 6.67 -8.39 -0.70
N LYS A 39 7.33 -8.47 -1.86
CA LYS A 39 7.00 -9.45 -2.90
C LYS A 39 7.09 -10.87 -2.35
N LYS A 40 8.22 -11.22 -1.71
CA LYS A 40 8.44 -12.54 -1.11
C LYS A 40 7.36 -12.90 -0.10
N SER A 41 7.10 -12.01 0.86
CA SER A 41 6.07 -12.24 1.89
C SER A 41 4.67 -12.38 1.28
N THR A 42 4.35 -11.61 0.25
CA THR A 42 3.06 -11.69 -0.44
C THR A 42 2.91 -13.02 -1.19
N GLU A 43 3.95 -13.48 -1.87
CA GLU A 43 3.95 -14.78 -2.56
C GLU A 43 3.77 -15.94 -1.58
N GLU A 44 4.42 -15.90 -0.41
CA GLU A 44 4.26 -16.88 0.65
C GLU A 44 2.81 -16.93 1.16
N ILE A 45 2.23 -15.77 1.50
CA ILE A 45 0.84 -15.67 1.96
C ILE A 45 -0.13 -16.24 0.90
N ILE A 46 0.04 -15.84 -0.36
CA ILE A 46 -0.87 -16.30 -1.44
C ILE A 46 -0.75 -17.81 -1.67
N ARG A 47 0.46 -18.36 -1.56
CA ARG A 47 0.69 -19.81 -1.74
C ARG A 47 0.00 -20.64 -0.66
N ASP A 48 -0.08 -20.13 0.56
CA ASP A 48 -0.66 -20.83 1.70
C ASP A 48 -2.20 -20.71 1.74
N LEU A 49 -2.81 -19.85 0.93
CA LEU A 49 -4.26 -19.69 0.87
C LEU A 49 -4.94 -20.85 0.15
N SER A 50 -5.98 -21.40 0.76
CA SER A 50 -6.92 -22.30 0.11
C SER A 50 -8.04 -21.51 -0.60
N TYR A 51 -8.79 -22.17 -1.49
CA TYR A 51 -9.94 -21.55 -2.14
C TYR A 51 -11.02 -21.11 -1.12
N GLY A 52 -11.17 -21.82 0.00
CA GLY A 52 -12.08 -21.47 1.09
C GLY A 52 -11.71 -20.15 1.76
N ASP A 53 -10.42 -19.89 1.93
CA ASP A 53 -9.93 -18.69 2.61
C ASP A 53 -10.27 -17.41 1.84
N LEU A 54 -10.45 -17.48 0.52
CA LEU A 54 -10.75 -16.32 -0.33
C LEU A 54 -12.06 -15.58 0.05
N LYS A 55 -12.97 -16.27 0.73
CA LYS A 55 -14.27 -15.70 1.17
C LYS A 55 -14.23 -15.15 2.59
N ILE A 56 -13.12 -15.32 3.32
CA ILE A 56 -12.98 -14.83 4.68
C ILE A 56 -12.98 -13.30 4.66
N LYS A 57 -13.81 -12.70 5.50
CA LYS A 57 -13.86 -11.25 5.70
C LYS A 57 -12.88 -10.84 6.79
N VAL A 58 -12.40 -9.60 6.72
CA VAL A 58 -11.54 -9.02 7.77
C VAL A 58 -12.33 -8.95 9.08
N PRO A 59 -11.85 -9.61 10.16
CA PRO A 59 -12.48 -9.51 11.47
C PRO A 59 -12.42 -8.09 12.04
N TYR A 60 -13.39 -7.74 12.89
CA TYR A 60 -13.44 -6.41 13.51
C TYR A 60 -12.17 -6.08 14.30
N GLU A 61 -11.65 -7.05 15.05
CA GLU A 61 -10.42 -6.88 15.85
C GLU A 61 -9.21 -6.52 14.98
N ARG A 62 -9.13 -7.03 13.75
CA ARG A 62 -8.07 -6.68 12.80
C ARG A 62 -8.18 -5.25 12.32
N LYS A 63 -9.39 -4.75 12.16
CA LYS A 63 -9.64 -3.35 11.81
C LYS A 63 -9.17 -2.41 12.91
N GLU A 64 -9.48 -2.71 14.17
CA GLU A 64 -9.02 -1.92 15.32
C GLU A 64 -7.50 -1.99 15.48
N ASN A 65 -6.89 -3.15 15.26
CA ASN A 65 -5.44 -3.29 15.25
C ASN A 65 -4.77 -2.40 14.19
N LEU A 66 -5.33 -2.32 12.97
CA LEU A 66 -4.81 -1.44 11.92
C LEU A 66 -4.85 0.04 12.35
N ARG A 67 -5.92 0.47 13.02
CA ARG A 67 -6.02 1.82 13.57
C ARG A 67 -4.97 2.08 14.64
N SER A 68 -4.79 1.16 15.58
CA SER A 68 -3.83 1.30 16.68
C SER A 68 -2.36 1.33 16.21
N LEU A 69 -2.05 0.73 15.06
CA LEU A 69 -0.71 0.74 14.48
C LEU A 69 -0.31 2.11 13.86
N GLY A 70 -1.26 3.03 13.66
CA GLY A 70 -1.00 4.34 13.08
C GLY A 70 -0.44 4.31 11.65
N VAL A 71 -0.67 3.21 10.92
CA VAL A 71 -0.18 3.04 9.52
C VAL A 71 -0.99 3.84 8.51
N VAL A 72 -2.15 4.34 8.89
CA VAL A 72 -2.99 5.26 8.13
C VAL A 72 -3.16 6.52 8.95
N SER A 73 -2.92 7.67 8.34
CA SER A 73 -3.12 8.97 8.96
C SER A 73 -4.61 9.24 9.25
N ASP A 74 -4.89 10.01 10.30
CA ASP A 74 -6.25 10.50 10.62
C ASP A 74 -6.70 11.65 9.70
N ASP A 75 -5.86 12.08 8.76
CA ASP A 75 -6.19 13.06 7.74
C ASP A 75 -7.38 12.61 6.88
N GLU A 76 -8.23 13.56 6.48
CA GLU A 76 -9.44 13.28 5.69
C GLU A 76 -9.14 12.56 4.36
N ASN A 77 -7.95 12.78 3.78
CA ASN A 77 -7.51 12.15 2.56
C ASN A 77 -7.05 10.69 2.75
N ALA A 78 -6.86 10.24 3.99
CA ALA A 78 -6.32 8.92 4.31
C ALA A 78 -7.25 8.07 5.18
N VAL A 79 -7.96 8.65 6.14
CA VAL A 79 -8.72 7.94 7.19
C VAL A 79 -9.73 6.90 6.65
N TRP A 80 -10.26 7.11 5.47
CA TRP A 80 -11.22 6.20 4.81
C TRP A 80 -10.60 4.86 4.37
N LEU A 81 -9.28 4.76 4.24
CA LEU A 81 -8.57 3.59 3.71
C LEU A 81 -8.82 2.32 4.53
N ILE A 82 -8.78 2.42 5.87
CA ILE A 82 -8.99 1.25 6.73
C ILE A 82 -10.38 0.67 6.50
N ASP A 83 -11.40 1.50 6.42
CA ASP A 83 -12.77 1.06 6.16
C ASP A 83 -12.91 0.48 4.76
N TYR A 84 -12.25 1.08 3.78
CA TYR A 84 -12.23 0.59 2.42
C TYR A 84 -11.63 -0.82 2.30
N TRP A 85 -10.48 -1.07 2.95
CA TRP A 85 -9.85 -2.38 2.95
C TRP A 85 -10.66 -3.41 3.75
N CYS A 86 -11.10 -3.06 4.94
CA CYS A 86 -11.79 -3.98 5.84
C CYS A 86 -13.23 -4.34 5.41
N LYS A 87 -13.78 -3.67 4.40
CA LYS A 87 -15.04 -4.08 3.75
C LYS A 87 -14.86 -5.25 2.78
N LYS A 88 -13.62 -5.56 2.38
CA LYS A 88 -13.32 -6.63 1.42
C LYS A 88 -13.18 -7.98 2.12
N ASP A 89 -13.36 -9.04 1.34
CA ASP A 89 -12.88 -10.37 1.67
C ASP A 89 -11.41 -10.54 1.21
N VAL A 90 -10.78 -11.65 1.54
CA VAL A 90 -9.40 -11.97 1.16
C VAL A 90 -9.21 -11.89 -0.35
N ARG A 91 -10.16 -12.40 -1.15
CA ARG A 91 -10.12 -12.29 -2.60
C ARG A 91 -10.08 -10.84 -3.07
N GLY A 92 -10.94 -9.99 -2.52
CA GLY A 92 -10.97 -8.57 -2.85
C GLY A 92 -9.68 -7.83 -2.50
N LEU A 93 -9.04 -8.19 -1.37
CA LEU A 93 -7.74 -7.64 -0.97
C LEU A 93 -6.62 -8.06 -1.93
N ILE A 94 -6.61 -9.32 -2.40
CA ILE A 94 -5.63 -9.80 -3.37
C ILE A 94 -5.84 -9.13 -4.74
N GLN A 95 -7.09 -9.05 -5.20
CA GLN A 95 -7.40 -8.49 -6.53
C GLN A 95 -7.18 -6.98 -6.62
N MET A 96 -7.28 -6.27 -5.50
CA MET A 96 -7.20 -4.80 -5.49
C MET A 96 -5.91 -4.25 -6.10
N PRO A 97 -4.69 -4.69 -5.72
CA PRO A 97 -3.47 -4.20 -6.34
C PRO A 97 -3.31 -4.64 -7.80
N PHE A 98 -3.79 -5.83 -8.17
CA PHE A 98 -3.61 -6.40 -9.52
C PHE A 98 -4.67 -5.97 -10.53
N SER A 99 -5.64 -5.17 -10.11
CA SER A 99 -6.70 -4.67 -10.97
C SER A 99 -6.42 -3.22 -11.40
N ARG A 100 -7.45 -2.45 -11.52
CA ARG A 100 -7.43 -1.06 -11.98
C ARG A 100 -6.42 -0.15 -11.24
N HIS A 101 -6.11 -0.43 -9.97
CA HIS A 101 -5.23 0.42 -9.16
C HIS A 101 -3.81 0.50 -9.75
N TRP A 102 -3.19 -0.63 -10.06
CA TRP A 102 -1.86 -0.67 -10.68
C TRP A 102 -1.81 -0.02 -12.05
N ILE A 103 -2.82 -0.26 -12.87
CA ILE A 103 -2.94 0.35 -14.20
C ILE A 103 -2.95 1.87 -14.10
N MET A 104 -3.71 2.43 -13.17
CA MET A 104 -3.75 3.88 -12.93
C MET A 104 -2.38 4.46 -12.57
N HIS A 105 -1.61 3.78 -11.71
CA HIS A 105 -0.27 4.23 -11.33
C HIS A 105 0.73 4.13 -12.49
N ILE A 106 0.70 3.04 -13.26
CA ILE A 106 1.55 2.87 -14.45
C ILE A 106 1.27 3.96 -15.47
N GLU A 107 0.01 4.25 -15.76
CA GLU A 107 -0.38 5.34 -16.67
C GLU A 107 0.06 6.71 -16.15
N ALA A 108 -0.04 6.97 -14.85
CA ALA A 108 0.44 8.20 -14.25
C ALA A 108 1.97 8.34 -14.40
N CYS A 109 2.73 7.30 -14.14
CA CYS A 109 4.18 7.26 -14.32
C CYS A 109 4.58 7.51 -15.78
N GLN A 110 3.88 6.91 -16.74
CA GLN A 110 4.14 7.13 -18.17
C GLN A 110 3.85 8.58 -18.59
N ARG A 111 2.76 9.17 -18.09
CA ARG A 111 2.47 10.59 -18.33
C ARG A 111 3.56 11.51 -17.81
N ILE A 112 4.07 11.25 -16.61
CA ILE A 112 5.20 12.00 -16.02
C ILE A 112 6.45 11.84 -16.89
N LYS A 113 6.82 10.61 -17.23
CA LYS A 113 7.98 10.32 -18.09
C LYS A 113 7.91 11.03 -19.43
N ASN A 114 6.75 11.10 -20.05
CA ASN A 114 6.56 11.76 -21.33
C ASN A 114 6.69 13.29 -21.24
N LYS A 115 6.41 13.89 -20.09
CA LYS A 115 6.62 15.33 -19.85
C LYS A 115 8.07 15.71 -19.58
N LEU A 116 8.92 14.74 -19.24
CA LEU A 116 10.33 14.94 -18.95
C LEU A 116 11.21 14.81 -20.20
N LYS A 117 10.64 14.40 -21.33
CA LYS A 117 11.30 14.36 -22.64
C LYS A 117 11.11 15.69 -23.36
#